data_1e1561aeec27583d36da60915625817f
#
_entry.id   1e1561aeec27583d36da60915625817f
#
_cell.length_a   1.000
_cell.length_b   1.000
_cell.length_c   1.000
_cell.angle_alpha   90.00
_cell.angle_beta   90.00
_cell.angle_gamma   90.00
#
_symmetry.space_group_name_H-M   'P 1'
#
loop_
_entity.id
_entity.type
_entity.pdbx_description
1 polymer ?
#
loop_
_entity_poly.entity_id
_entity_poly.type
_entity_poly.pdbx_seq_one_letter_code
_entity_poly.pdbx_strand_id
1 'polypeptide(L)'
;SSAASDVYKRQKEELLEYKRCMEDPLHFIQTYVKIVSLDEGLIPFKMYNFQKEMVGTFHNNRFTICKLPRQSGKSTKMISYLLHYALFNPSVNIAILANKAATARDLLGRLQLAYEHLPKWLQQGVMSWNKGSLELENGSKILASSTSASAVRGGSYNIIFLDEFAYVPSNVAEQFFSSVYPTISSGKTTKVMIVSTPHGMNMFYKIWTDAEEKRNSYIPIEVHWSEVPGRDEKWKKETIANTSEQQFNTEFECEFLGSIDTLISPSTLRRLTYRTPIQSNAGLDIYERPVESNTYLITADVSRGTKNDYSAFIVFDVTSVPYRVVAKFRDNEIKPLLFPQRIHQVAKVYT
;
A
#
# COMPACT_ATOMS: atom_id res chain seq x y z
N SER A 1 -47.34 27.33 17.99
CA SER A 1 -46.84 26.19 18.79
C SER A 1 -46.49 24.93 17.96
N SER A 2 -47.20 24.60 16.85
CA SER A 2 -46.86 23.45 16.02
C SER A 2 -45.51 23.54 15.36
N ALA A 3 -45.14 24.67 14.76
CA ALA A 3 -43.86 24.88 14.08
C ALA A 3 -42.64 24.72 15.02
N ALA A 4 -42.70 25.19 16.26
CA ALA A 4 -41.65 25.00 17.25
C ALA A 4 -41.52 23.53 17.67
N SER A 5 -42.63 22.81 17.79
CA SER A 5 -42.64 21.35 18.04
C SER A 5 -42.02 20.57 16.89
N ASP A 6 -42.33 20.93 15.66
CA ASP A 6 -41.81 20.28 14.45
C ASP A 6 -40.29 20.53 14.29
N VAL A 7 -39.82 21.77 14.59
CA VAL A 7 -38.38 22.08 14.59
C VAL A 7 -37.64 21.25 15.64
N TYR A 8 -38.17 21.18 16.88
CA TYR A 8 -37.57 20.39 17.97
C TYR A 8 -37.53 18.88 17.64
N LYS A 9 -38.59 18.36 17.06
CA LYS A 9 -38.67 16.96 16.62
C LYS A 9 -37.62 16.67 15.55
N ARG A 10 -37.50 17.54 14.55
CA ARG A 10 -36.50 17.43 13.48
C ARG A 10 -35.07 17.49 14.02
N GLN A 11 -34.76 18.41 14.94
CA GLN A 11 -33.43 18.51 15.56
C GLN A 11 -33.09 17.22 16.35
N LYS A 12 -34.07 16.63 17.04
CA LYS A 12 -33.88 15.37 17.74
C LYS A 12 -33.62 14.19 16.79
N GLU A 13 -34.34 14.14 15.68
CA GLU A 13 -34.13 13.13 14.63
C GLU A 13 -32.73 13.28 13.99
N GLU A 14 -32.32 14.49 13.65
CA GLU A 14 -30.98 14.79 13.11
C GLU A 14 -29.87 14.41 14.10
N LEU A 15 -30.05 14.64 15.40
CA LEU A 15 -29.08 14.25 16.43
C LEU A 15 -28.94 12.73 16.56
N LEU A 16 -30.05 12.01 16.52
CA LEU A 16 -30.02 10.55 16.55
C LEU A 16 -29.34 9.96 15.32
N GLU A 17 -29.62 10.54 14.16
CA GLU A 17 -29.02 10.12 12.90
C GLU A 17 -27.52 10.50 12.83
N TYR A 18 -27.13 11.66 13.38
CA TYR A 18 -25.72 12.04 13.53
C TYR A 18 -24.97 11.00 14.37
N LYS A 19 -25.54 10.59 15.50
CA LYS A 19 -24.94 9.56 16.35
C LYS A 19 -24.81 8.22 15.62
N ARG A 20 -25.82 7.82 14.87
CA ARG A 20 -25.77 6.61 14.05
C ARG A 20 -24.68 6.67 12.98
N CYS A 21 -24.57 7.80 12.28
CA CYS A 21 -23.50 8.03 11.31
C CYS A 21 -22.11 7.96 11.95
N MET A 22 -21.96 8.51 13.16
CA MET A 22 -20.69 8.48 13.91
C MET A 22 -20.28 7.04 14.29
N GLU A 23 -21.24 6.24 14.72
CA GLU A 23 -20.99 4.86 15.19
C GLU A 23 -20.85 3.85 14.03
N ASP A 24 -21.47 4.11 12.89
CA ASP A 24 -21.48 3.21 11.73
C ASP A 24 -20.99 3.89 10.44
N PRO A 25 -19.72 3.71 10.08
CA PRO A 25 -19.17 4.27 8.84
C PRO A 25 -19.86 3.72 7.58
N LEU A 26 -20.37 2.47 7.62
CA LEU A 26 -21.09 1.90 6.48
C LEU A 26 -22.44 2.58 6.26
N HIS A 27 -23.18 2.82 7.35
CA HIS A 27 -24.42 3.56 7.29
C HIS A 27 -24.20 4.98 6.72
N PHE A 28 -23.23 5.72 7.26
CA PHE A 28 -22.87 7.06 6.76
C PHE A 28 -22.58 7.04 5.26
N ILE A 29 -21.67 6.15 4.82
CA ILE A 29 -21.23 6.11 3.43
C ILE A 29 -22.40 5.78 2.49
N GLN A 30 -23.18 4.76 2.80
CA GLN A 30 -24.26 4.32 1.90
C GLN A 30 -25.45 5.28 1.87
N THR A 31 -25.66 6.04 2.93
CA THR A 31 -26.82 6.95 3.03
C THR A 31 -26.51 8.32 2.48
N TYR A 32 -25.31 8.87 2.76
CA TYR A 32 -25.03 10.29 2.54
C TYR A 32 -23.95 10.57 1.51
N VAL A 33 -23.00 9.63 1.28
CA VAL A 33 -21.93 9.91 0.35
C VAL A 33 -22.40 9.77 -1.11
N LYS A 34 -22.08 10.78 -1.91
CA LYS A 34 -22.26 10.77 -3.36
C LYS A 34 -20.92 10.70 -4.08
N ILE A 35 -20.91 10.07 -5.23
CA ILE A 35 -19.75 9.88 -6.07
C ILE A 35 -20.06 10.26 -7.51
N VAL A 36 -19.03 10.57 -8.29
CA VAL A 36 -19.19 10.80 -9.75
C VAL A 36 -19.02 9.47 -10.47
N SER A 37 -20.08 9.05 -11.16
CA SER A 37 -20.07 7.99 -12.15
C SER A 37 -19.74 8.58 -13.53
N LEU A 38 -19.02 7.83 -14.36
CA LEU A 38 -18.71 8.24 -15.74
C LEU A 38 -19.98 8.32 -16.60
N ASP A 39 -20.95 7.44 -16.35
CA ASP A 39 -22.14 7.29 -17.18
C ASP A 39 -23.33 8.08 -16.63
N GLU A 40 -23.47 8.18 -15.31
CA GLU A 40 -24.66 8.71 -14.66
C GLU A 40 -24.43 10.05 -13.92
N GLY A 41 -23.20 10.58 -13.95
CA GLY A 41 -22.84 11.79 -13.22
C GLY A 41 -22.80 11.59 -11.70
N LEU A 42 -23.41 12.50 -10.92
CA LEU A 42 -23.39 12.44 -9.45
C LEU A 42 -24.46 11.49 -8.92
N ILE A 43 -24.05 10.37 -8.32
CA ILE A 43 -24.93 9.33 -7.80
C ILE A 43 -24.64 8.99 -6.34
N PRO A 44 -25.62 8.43 -5.58
CA PRO A 44 -25.35 7.86 -4.27
C PRO A 44 -24.35 6.71 -4.34
N PHE A 45 -23.44 6.62 -3.38
CA PHE A 45 -22.44 5.57 -3.36
C PHE A 45 -23.02 4.24 -2.86
N LYS A 46 -23.43 3.39 -3.78
CA LYS A 46 -23.84 2.00 -3.49
C LYS A 46 -22.61 1.10 -3.46
N MET A 47 -22.15 0.73 -2.25
CA MET A 47 -20.98 -0.13 -2.10
C MET A 47 -21.27 -1.58 -2.44
N TYR A 48 -20.31 -2.22 -3.13
CA TYR A 48 -20.26 -3.67 -3.31
C TYR A 48 -19.94 -4.39 -1.99
N ASN A 49 -20.21 -5.70 -1.89
CA ASN A 49 -19.99 -6.45 -0.66
C ASN A 49 -18.55 -6.43 -0.20
N PHE A 50 -17.60 -6.69 -1.10
CA PHE A 50 -16.16 -6.61 -0.76
C PHE A 50 -15.74 -5.21 -0.29
N GLN A 51 -16.38 -4.14 -0.79
CA GLN A 51 -16.10 -2.78 -0.35
C GLN A 51 -16.58 -2.53 1.09
N LYS A 52 -17.72 -3.11 1.48
CA LYS A 52 -18.22 -3.04 2.86
C LYS A 52 -17.30 -3.77 3.83
N GLU A 53 -16.86 -4.97 3.47
CA GLU A 53 -15.91 -5.76 4.25
C GLU A 53 -14.59 -5.02 4.45
N MET A 54 -14.09 -4.37 3.39
CA MET A 54 -12.89 -3.55 3.48
C MET A 54 -13.04 -2.38 4.46
N VAL A 55 -14.14 -1.63 4.40
CA VAL A 55 -14.40 -0.52 5.34
C VAL A 55 -14.45 -1.03 6.78
N GLY A 56 -15.11 -2.16 7.04
CA GLY A 56 -15.12 -2.82 8.34
C GLY A 56 -13.72 -3.22 8.80
N THR A 57 -12.90 -3.78 7.90
CA THR A 57 -11.52 -4.14 8.22
C THR A 57 -10.65 -2.91 8.54
N PHE A 58 -10.77 -1.81 7.79
CA PHE A 58 -10.09 -0.54 8.09
C PHE A 58 -10.52 0.06 9.42
N HIS A 59 -11.80 -0.04 9.74
CA HIS A 59 -12.33 0.48 10.99
C HIS A 59 -11.76 -0.26 12.21
N ASN A 60 -11.65 -1.58 12.12
CA ASN A 60 -11.30 -2.45 13.24
C ASN A 60 -9.81 -2.71 13.38
N ASN A 61 -8.98 -2.47 12.35
CA ASN A 61 -7.56 -2.82 12.37
C ASN A 61 -6.66 -1.60 12.18
N ARG A 62 -5.44 -1.69 12.73
CA ARG A 62 -4.41 -0.63 12.60
C ARG A 62 -3.68 -0.70 11.27
N PHE A 63 -3.36 -1.89 10.82
CA PHE A 63 -2.54 -2.12 9.64
C PHE A 63 -3.30 -2.97 8.64
N THR A 64 -3.49 -2.44 7.44
CA THR A 64 -4.18 -3.16 6.36
C THR A 64 -3.41 -2.99 5.06
N ILE A 65 -3.35 -4.05 4.28
CA ILE A 65 -2.78 -4.05 2.94
C ILE A 65 -3.76 -4.69 1.97
N CYS A 66 -4.07 -3.98 0.88
CA CYS A 66 -5.10 -4.38 -0.08
C CYS A 66 -4.50 -4.57 -1.45
N LYS A 67 -4.63 -5.78 -1.97
CA LYS A 67 -4.29 -6.17 -3.34
C LYS A 67 -5.58 -6.21 -4.16
N LEU A 68 -5.74 -5.25 -5.06
CA LEU A 68 -7.01 -4.98 -5.73
C LEU A 68 -6.85 -4.84 -7.24
N PRO A 69 -7.82 -5.36 -8.02
CA PRO A 69 -7.82 -5.19 -9.46
C PRO A 69 -8.04 -3.73 -9.84
N ARG A 70 -7.55 -3.37 -11.01
CA ARG A 70 -7.78 -2.04 -11.58
C ARG A 70 -9.27 -1.75 -11.73
N GLN A 71 -9.68 -0.48 -11.53
CA GLN A 71 -11.07 -0.02 -11.64
C GLN A 71 -12.08 -0.77 -10.74
N SER A 72 -11.66 -1.25 -9.58
CA SER A 72 -12.56 -1.85 -8.57
C SER A 72 -13.16 -0.83 -7.59
N GLY A 73 -13.05 0.46 -7.90
CA GLY A 73 -13.50 1.54 -7.00
C GLY A 73 -12.67 1.67 -5.74
N LYS A 74 -11.40 1.18 -5.74
CA LYS A 74 -10.49 1.15 -4.59
C LYS A 74 -10.34 2.51 -3.91
N SER A 75 -10.06 3.56 -4.67
CA SER A 75 -9.80 4.90 -4.12
C SER A 75 -11.08 5.57 -3.58
N THR A 76 -12.22 5.37 -4.21
CA THR A 76 -13.49 6.00 -3.81
C THR A 76 -13.97 5.58 -2.43
N LYS A 77 -13.92 4.25 -2.13
CA LYS A 77 -14.31 3.75 -0.80
C LYS A 77 -13.36 4.21 0.31
N MET A 78 -12.06 4.28 0.00
CA MET A 78 -11.06 4.78 0.96
C MET A 78 -11.33 6.23 1.32
N ILE A 79 -11.52 7.07 0.32
CA ILE A 79 -11.83 8.48 0.49
C ILE A 79 -13.10 8.69 1.32
N SER A 80 -14.16 7.90 1.08
CA SER A 80 -15.40 7.97 1.85
C SER A 80 -15.19 7.60 3.32
N TYR A 81 -14.36 6.58 3.60
CA TYR A 81 -13.99 6.23 4.97
C TYR A 81 -13.12 7.30 5.65
N LEU A 82 -12.16 7.88 4.94
CA LEU A 82 -11.33 8.97 5.47
C LEU A 82 -12.17 10.22 5.78
N LEU A 83 -13.17 10.53 4.95
CA LEU A 83 -14.12 11.59 5.20
C LEU A 83 -14.92 11.33 6.49
N HIS A 84 -15.48 10.14 6.64
CA HIS A 84 -16.17 9.72 7.87
C HIS A 84 -15.26 9.92 9.09
N TYR A 85 -14.02 9.41 9.01
CA TYR A 85 -13.08 9.49 10.13
C TYR A 85 -12.76 10.93 10.54
N ALA A 86 -12.56 11.83 9.57
CA ALA A 86 -12.29 13.24 9.82
C ALA A 86 -13.49 14.00 10.40
N LEU A 87 -14.71 13.67 9.98
CA LEU A 87 -15.93 14.33 10.44
C LEU A 87 -16.28 13.98 11.89
N PHE A 88 -16.14 12.72 12.25
CA PHE A 88 -16.64 12.19 13.53
C PHE A 88 -15.55 11.99 14.60
N ASN A 89 -14.27 12.23 14.29
CA ASN A 89 -13.20 12.23 15.28
C ASN A 89 -12.52 13.61 15.29
N PRO A 90 -12.55 14.32 16.40
CA PRO A 90 -11.94 15.65 16.49
C PRO A 90 -10.41 15.56 16.54
N SER A 91 -9.75 16.61 16.03
CA SER A 91 -8.30 16.80 16.11
C SER A 91 -7.47 15.65 15.50
N VAL A 92 -7.95 15.02 14.42
CA VAL A 92 -7.24 13.95 13.73
C VAL A 92 -6.46 14.47 12.52
N ASN A 93 -5.27 13.93 12.32
CA ASN A 93 -4.43 14.19 11.17
C ASN A 93 -4.43 12.97 10.24
N ILE A 94 -4.75 13.19 8.97
CA ILE A 94 -4.82 12.16 7.93
C ILE A 94 -3.86 12.54 6.80
N ALA A 95 -2.97 11.62 6.41
CA ALA A 95 -2.14 11.76 5.22
C ALA A 95 -2.66 10.88 4.09
N ILE A 96 -2.99 11.46 2.95
CA ILE A 96 -3.29 10.79 1.68
C ILE A 96 -2.02 10.87 0.83
N LEU A 97 -1.38 9.73 0.62
CA LEU A 97 -0.12 9.62 -0.12
C LEU A 97 -0.32 8.74 -1.35
N ALA A 98 0.20 9.17 -2.49
CA ALA A 98 0.18 8.41 -3.73
C ALA A 98 1.56 8.43 -4.41
N ASN A 99 1.76 7.62 -5.43
CA ASN A 99 2.99 7.61 -6.21
C ASN A 99 3.31 8.98 -6.86
N LYS A 100 2.27 9.79 -7.17
CA LYS A 100 2.39 11.15 -7.70
C LYS A 100 1.54 12.12 -6.90
N ALA A 101 2.04 13.34 -6.69
CA ALA A 101 1.31 14.39 -5.99
C ALA A 101 -0.01 14.77 -6.68
N ALA A 102 -0.08 14.68 -8.02
CA ALA A 102 -1.30 14.91 -8.76
C ALA A 102 -2.39 13.89 -8.40
N THR A 103 -2.05 12.61 -8.29
CA THR A 103 -2.97 11.54 -7.88
C THR A 103 -3.48 11.77 -6.46
N ALA A 104 -2.60 12.11 -5.51
CA ALA A 104 -3.00 12.40 -4.13
C ALA A 104 -3.98 13.59 -4.06
N ARG A 105 -3.73 14.65 -4.85
CA ARG A 105 -4.62 15.82 -4.94
C ARG A 105 -5.97 15.49 -5.58
N ASP A 106 -6.00 14.60 -6.59
CA ASP A 106 -7.26 14.12 -7.17
C ASP A 106 -8.10 13.37 -6.12
N LEU A 107 -7.45 12.53 -5.30
CA LEU A 107 -8.12 11.83 -4.20
C LEU A 107 -8.71 12.80 -3.17
N LEU A 108 -7.95 13.83 -2.79
CA LEU A 108 -8.46 14.87 -1.89
C LEU A 108 -9.62 15.64 -2.54
N GLY A 109 -9.54 15.97 -3.82
CA GLY A 109 -10.63 16.61 -4.56
C GLY A 109 -11.93 15.80 -4.56
N ARG A 110 -11.83 14.47 -4.70
CA ARG A 110 -13.00 13.56 -4.58
C ARG A 110 -13.57 13.57 -3.15
N LEU A 111 -12.73 13.63 -2.13
CA LEU A 111 -13.16 13.74 -0.73
C LEU A 111 -13.88 15.08 -0.52
N GLN A 112 -13.34 16.17 -1.04
CA GLN A 112 -13.92 17.49 -0.99
C GLN A 112 -15.30 17.53 -1.67
N LEU A 113 -15.41 16.91 -2.85
CA LEU A 113 -16.69 16.79 -3.56
C LEU A 113 -17.73 16.00 -2.74
N ALA A 114 -17.32 14.87 -2.16
CA ALA A 114 -18.20 14.09 -1.29
C ALA A 114 -18.68 14.92 -0.08
N TYR A 115 -17.79 15.68 0.54
CA TYR A 115 -18.12 16.58 1.64
C TYR A 115 -19.13 17.67 1.23
N GLU A 116 -18.95 18.32 0.08
CA GLU A 116 -19.85 19.39 -0.42
C GLU A 116 -21.29 18.92 -0.60
N HIS A 117 -21.48 17.61 -0.91
CA HIS A 117 -22.79 17.02 -1.15
C HIS A 117 -23.43 16.39 0.09
N LEU A 118 -22.78 16.48 1.27
CA LEU A 118 -23.41 16.07 2.53
C LEU A 118 -24.52 17.05 2.93
N PRO A 119 -25.55 16.60 3.64
CA PRO A 119 -26.50 17.48 4.31
C PRO A 119 -25.78 18.47 5.22
N LYS A 120 -26.28 19.71 5.30
CA LYS A 120 -25.65 20.78 6.10
C LYS A 120 -25.44 20.43 7.56
N TRP A 121 -26.34 19.64 8.16
CA TRP A 121 -26.24 19.21 9.55
C TRP A 121 -25.13 18.15 9.79
N LEU A 122 -24.59 17.52 8.72
CA LEU A 122 -23.44 16.61 8.78
C LEU A 122 -22.11 17.32 8.47
N GLN A 123 -22.15 18.51 7.87
CA GLN A 123 -20.94 19.24 7.51
C GLN A 123 -20.35 19.93 8.76
N GLN A 124 -19.06 19.72 9.00
CA GLN A 124 -18.28 20.52 9.94
C GLN A 124 -17.93 21.86 9.29
N GLY A 125 -17.67 22.92 10.07
CA GLY A 125 -17.09 24.15 9.54
C GLY A 125 -15.72 23.89 8.89
N VAL A 126 -15.35 24.71 7.92
CA VAL A 126 -14.09 24.57 7.17
C VAL A 126 -13.17 25.74 7.49
N MET A 127 -11.97 25.44 8.01
CA MET A 127 -10.93 26.44 8.32
C MET A 127 -9.99 26.68 7.15
N SER A 128 -9.66 25.63 6.39
CA SER A 128 -8.80 25.72 5.21
C SER A 128 -9.26 24.73 4.14
N TRP A 129 -9.31 25.22 2.89
CA TRP A 129 -9.73 24.44 1.74
C TRP A 129 -8.86 24.76 0.54
N ASN A 130 -7.98 23.82 0.19
CA ASN A 130 -7.13 23.99 -0.98
C ASN A 130 -6.84 22.64 -1.67
N LYS A 131 -6.10 22.66 -2.78
CA LYS A 131 -5.82 21.46 -3.59
C LYS A 131 -4.91 20.41 -2.88
N GLY A 132 -4.22 20.79 -1.83
CA GLY A 132 -3.26 19.93 -1.13
C GLY A 132 -3.65 19.62 0.30
N SER A 133 -4.63 20.35 0.88
CA SER A 133 -5.07 20.14 2.26
C SER A 133 -6.51 20.60 2.50
N LEU A 134 -7.12 19.97 3.50
CA LEU A 134 -8.41 20.33 4.07
C LEU A 134 -8.25 20.38 5.58
N GLU A 135 -8.74 21.47 6.22
CA GLU A 135 -8.80 21.61 7.67
C GLU A 135 -10.23 21.93 8.09
N LEU A 136 -10.77 21.15 9.01
CA LEU A 136 -12.12 21.27 9.53
C LEU A 136 -12.10 22.00 10.88
N GLU A 137 -13.22 22.64 11.24
CA GLU A 137 -13.39 23.39 12.49
C GLU A 137 -13.25 22.49 13.73
N ASN A 138 -13.53 21.18 13.61
CA ASN A 138 -13.28 20.22 14.69
C ASN A 138 -11.78 19.94 14.93
N GLY A 139 -10.87 20.65 14.25
CA GLY A 139 -9.42 20.51 14.35
C GLY A 139 -8.82 19.39 13.49
N SER A 140 -9.64 18.66 12.73
CA SER A 140 -9.16 17.59 11.87
C SER A 140 -8.52 18.11 10.60
N LYS A 141 -7.38 17.55 10.20
CA LYS A 141 -6.60 17.96 9.03
C LYS A 141 -6.36 16.78 8.09
N ILE A 142 -6.51 17.02 6.79
CA ILE A 142 -6.21 16.06 5.74
C ILE A 142 -5.17 16.67 4.81
N LEU A 143 -4.05 16.00 4.63
CA LEU A 143 -2.94 16.38 3.74
C LEU A 143 -2.88 15.41 2.57
N ALA A 144 -2.71 15.93 1.35
CA ALA A 144 -2.47 15.14 0.14
C ALA A 144 -1.09 15.44 -0.46
N SER A 145 -0.23 14.43 -0.57
CA SER A 145 1.15 14.57 -1.07
C SER A 145 1.61 13.33 -1.84
N SER A 146 2.73 13.45 -2.55
CA SER A 146 3.43 12.28 -3.07
C SER A 146 4.09 11.48 -1.95
N THR A 147 4.16 10.16 -2.11
CA THR A 147 4.93 9.30 -1.20
C THR A 147 6.42 9.64 -1.32
N SER A 148 7.01 10.15 -0.25
CA SER A 148 8.42 10.48 -0.17
C SER A 148 8.92 10.33 1.28
N ALA A 149 10.22 10.23 1.47
CA ALA A 149 10.84 10.11 2.79
C ALA A 149 10.50 11.28 3.73
N SER A 150 10.12 12.44 3.20
CA SER A 150 9.80 13.66 3.96
C SER A 150 8.29 13.95 4.05
N ALA A 151 7.42 13.21 3.33
CA ALA A 151 6.00 13.54 3.19
C ALA A 151 5.25 13.65 4.51
N VAL A 152 5.61 12.83 5.49
CA VAL A 152 4.98 12.77 6.83
C VAL A 152 5.99 12.95 7.96
N ARG A 153 7.23 13.36 7.64
CA ARG A 153 8.30 13.53 8.61
C ARG A 153 8.01 14.72 9.53
N GLY A 154 8.11 14.51 10.83
CA GLY A 154 7.87 15.55 11.84
C GLY A 154 6.39 15.81 12.15
N GLY A 155 5.46 15.15 11.49
CA GLY A 155 4.04 15.19 11.81
C GLY A 155 3.59 13.97 12.62
N SER A 156 2.52 14.14 13.41
CA SER A 156 1.80 13.04 14.05
C SER A 156 0.52 12.77 13.26
N TYR A 157 0.32 11.53 12.82
CA TYR A 157 -0.83 11.16 12.01
C TYR A 157 -1.64 10.03 12.66
N ASN A 158 -2.95 10.18 12.59
CA ASN A 158 -3.90 9.16 13.03
C ASN A 158 -4.14 8.13 11.91
N ILE A 159 -4.12 8.57 10.64
CA ILE A 159 -4.21 7.70 9.47
C ILE A 159 -3.14 8.08 8.45
N ILE A 160 -2.43 7.09 7.94
CA ILE A 160 -1.57 7.18 6.75
C ILE A 160 -2.17 6.27 5.69
N PHE A 161 -2.70 6.86 4.64
CA PHE A 161 -3.24 6.15 3.50
C PHE A 161 -2.27 6.22 2.32
N LEU A 162 -1.84 5.07 1.82
CA LEU A 162 -0.91 4.89 0.71
C LEU A 162 -1.66 4.31 -0.48
N ASP A 163 -1.93 5.13 -1.48
CA ASP A 163 -2.56 4.69 -2.74
C ASP A 163 -1.51 4.40 -3.81
N GLU A 164 -1.77 3.38 -4.62
CA GLU A 164 -0.88 2.89 -5.68
C GLU A 164 0.56 2.64 -5.20
N PHE A 165 0.70 2.08 -4.00
CA PHE A 165 2.01 1.93 -3.35
C PHE A 165 2.98 1.02 -4.11
N ALA A 166 2.50 0.03 -4.86
CA ALA A 166 3.34 -0.81 -5.72
C ALA A 166 4.04 -0.03 -6.84
N TYR A 167 3.58 1.18 -7.18
CA TYR A 167 4.19 2.04 -8.19
C TYR A 167 5.17 3.07 -7.62
N VAL A 168 5.40 3.06 -6.32
CA VAL A 168 6.42 3.88 -5.68
C VAL A 168 7.80 3.24 -5.92
N PRO A 169 8.81 3.99 -6.38
CA PRO A 169 10.16 3.45 -6.57
C PRO A 169 10.69 2.79 -5.29
N SER A 170 11.37 1.64 -5.41
CA SER A 170 11.79 0.83 -4.26
C SER A 170 12.65 1.60 -3.26
N ASN A 171 13.59 2.41 -3.74
CA ASN A 171 14.45 3.26 -2.90
C ASN A 171 13.63 4.29 -2.11
N VAL A 172 12.59 4.87 -2.71
CA VAL A 172 11.67 5.82 -2.04
C VAL A 172 10.82 5.11 -1.01
N ALA A 173 10.28 3.93 -1.35
CA ALA A 173 9.46 3.13 -0.45
C ALA A 173 10.24 2.70 0.81
N GLU A 174 11.48 2.23 0.65
CA GLU A 174 12.36 1.85 1.77
C GLU A 174 12.68 3.05 2.67
N GLN A 175 13.04 4.18 2.09
CA GLN A 175 13.30 5.42 2.84
C GLN A 175 12.05 5.94 3.54
N PHE A 176 10.89 5.86 2.90
CA PHE A 176 9.63 6.23 3.49
C PHE A 176 9.34 5.40 4.75
N PHE A 177 9.37 4.09 4.65
CA PHE A 177 9.10 3.22 5.81
C PHE A 177 10.09 3.43 6.95
N SER A 178 11.39 3.56 6.67
CA SER A 178 12.39 3.82 7.71
C SER A 178 12.19 5.17 8.41
N SER A 179 11.69 6.18 7.68
CA SER A 179 11.43 7.53 8.22
C SER A 179 10.10 7.64 8.96
N VAL A 180 9.09 6.88 8.55
CA VAL A 180 7.70 6.98 9.04
C VAL A 180 7.43 5.97 10.15
N TYR A 181 8.10 4.84 10.16
CA TYR A 181 7.89 3.79 11.15
C TYR A 181 8.02 4.28 12.61
N PRO A 182 8.98 5.13 12.99
CA PRO A 182 9.04 5.70 14.35
C PRO A 182 7.77 6.48 14.72
N THR A 183 7.19 7.24 13.76
CA THR A 183 5.93 7.98 13.95
C THR A 183 4.75 7.05 14.13
N ILE A 184 4.69 5.95 13.36
CA ILE A 184 3.65 4.93 13.47
C ILE A 184 3.77 4.17 14.80
N SER A 185 4.98 3.82 15.21
CA SER A 185 5.24 3.02 16.41
C SER A 185 4.98 3.78 17.71
N SER A 186 5.15 5.12 17.71
CA SER A 186 4.86 5.97 18.87
C SER A 186 3.37 6.06 19.19
N GLY A 187 2.49 5.93 18.19
CA GLY A 187 1.04 5.99 18.34
C GLY A 187 0.43 4.59 18.53
N LYS A 188 -0.39 4.41 19.58
CA LYS A 188 -1.12 3.15 19.80
C LYS A 188 -2.30 2.96 18.84
N THR A 189 -2.82 4.03 18.25
CA THR A 189 -4.05 4.06 17.44
C THR A 189 -3.82 4.44 15.99
N THR A 190 -2.60 4.83 15.60
CA THR A 190 -2.26 5.19 14.22
C THR A 190 -2.57 4.04 13.28
N LYS A 191 -3.33 4.32 12.22
CA LYS A 191 -3.70 3.36 11.18
C LYS A 191 -2.83 3.57 9.94
N VAL A 192 -2.38 2.48 9.35
CA VAL A 192 -1.70 2.48 8.04
C VAL A 192 -2.49 1.61 7.08
N MET A 193 -2.91 2.21 5.98
CA MET A 193 -3.72 1.58 4.96
C MET A 193 -2.97 1.64 3.62
N ILE A 194 -2.58 0.49 3.11
CA ILE A 194 -1.86 0.36 1.84
C ILE A 194 -2.79 -0.24 0.81
N VAL A 195 -2.94 0.41 -0.32
CA VAL A 195 -3.78 -0.08 -1.41
C VAL A 195 -3.01 -0.01 -2.72
N SER A 196 -3.00 -1.09 -3.48
CA SER A 196 -2.41 -1.10 -4.82
C SER A 196 -2.93 -2.22 -5.70
N THR A 197 -2.80 -2.04 -6.99
CA THR A 197 -2.64 -3.13 -7.95
C THR A 197 -1.18 -3.59 -7.90
N PRO A 198 -0.86 -4.87 -8.01
CA PRO A 198 0.51 -5.36 -8.03
C PRO A 198 1.35 -4.75 -9.16
N HIS A 199 2.62 -4.51 -8.88
CA HIS A 199 3.58 -4.04 -9.88
C HIS A 199 4.98 -4.55 -9.55
N GLY A 200 5.32 -5.75 -10.01
CA GLY A 200 6.60 -6.39 -9.72
C GLY A 200 6.80 -6.84 -8.26
N MET A 201 7.99 -7.36 -7.96
CA MET A 201 8.38 -7.89 -6.64
C MET A 201 9.09 -6.82 -5.81
N ASN A 202 8.39 -5.77 -5.43
CA ASN A 202 8.89 -4.61 -4.71
C ASN A 202 8.50 -4.63 -3.21
N MET A 203 8.57 -3.48 -2.53
CA MET A 203 8.20 -3.35 -1.12
C MET A 203 6.72 -3.74 -0.86
N PHE A 204 5.79 -3.45 -1.78
CA PHE A 204 4.39 -3.85 -1.66
C PHE A 204 4.26 -5.38 -1.67
N TYR A 205 4.97 -6.06 -2.59
CA TYR A 205 5.06 -7.52 -2.62
C TYR A 205 5.59 -8.08 -1.30
N LYS A 206 6.70 -7.52 -0.79
CA LYS A 206 7.28 -7.97 0.48
C LYS A 206 6.29 -7.85 1.64
N ILE A 207 5.65 -6.67 1.81
CA ILE A 207 4.70 -6.45 2.90
C ILE A 207 3.49 -7.38 2.75
N TRP A 208 3.02 -7.60 1.51
CA TRP A 208 1.93 -8.50 1.19
C TRP A 208 2.24 -9.95 1.59
N THR A 209 3.35 -10.48 1.11
CA THR A 209 3.79 -11.87 1.40
C THR A 209 4.01 -12.07 2.91
N ASP A 210 4.65 -11.10 3.57
CA ASP A 210 4.84 -11.15 5.01
C ASP A 210 3.51 -11.09 5.78
N ALA A 211 2.48 -10.45 5.25
CA ALA A 211 1.13 -10.43 5.82
C ALA A 211 0.41 -11.78 5.63
N GLU A 212 0.46 -12.37 4.44
CA GLU A 212 -0.11 -13.69 4.17
C GLU A 212 0.51 -14.77 5.07
N GLU A 213 1.82 -14.70 5.27
CA GLU A 213 2.56 -15.63 6.14
C GLU A 213 2.53 -15.24 7.63
N LYS A 214 1.78 -14.19 8.00
CA LYS A 214 1.66 -13.68 9.39
C LYS A 214 3.00 -13.28 10.03
N ARG A 215 3.96 -12.85 9.21
CA ARG A 215 5.26 -12.33 9.67
C ARG A 215 5.23 -10.86 10.05
N ASN A 216 4.18 -10.14 9.68
CA ASN A 216 3.94 -8.76 10.07
C ASN A 216 2.52 -8.58 10.64
N SER A 217 2.17 -7.36 11.05
CA SER A 217 0.87 -7.05 11.67
C SER A 217 -0.18 -6.57 10.66
N TYR A 218 0.09 -6.59 9.37
CA TYR A 218 -0.87 -6.18 8.36
C TYR A 218 -1.93 -7.26 8.12
N ILE A 219 -3.18 -6.82 8.00
CA ILE A 219 -4.29 -7.69 7.56
C ILE A 219 -4.36 -7.60 6.04
N PRO A 220 -4.09 -8.70 5.32
CA PRO A 220 -4.17 -8.72 3.86
C PRO A 220 -5.63 -8.81 3.42
N ILE A 221 -5.99 -8.02 2.40
CA ILE A 221 -7.29 -8.06 1.73
C ILE A 221 -7.03 -8.22 0.25
N GLU A 222 -7.53 -9.29 -0.33
CA GLU A 222 -7.52 -9.54 -1.77
C GLU A 222 -8.94 -9.49 -2.30
N VAL A 223 -9.11 -8.91 -3.50
CA VAL A 223 -10.37 -8.91 -4.23
C VAL A 223 -10.12 -9.47 -5.61
N HIS A 224 -10.86 -10.50 -5.97
CA HIS A 224 -10.81 -11.07 -7.30
C HIS A 224 -11.57 -10.19 -8.30
N TRP A 225 -11.13 -10.13 -9.55
CA TRP A 225 -11.76 -9.28 -10.56
C TRP A 225 -13.23 -9.61 -10.79
N SER A 226 -13.63 -10.88 -10.66
CA SER A 226 -15.03 -11.32 -10.85
C SER A 226 -15.98 -10.85 -9.73
N GLU A 227 -15.47 -10.37 -8.60
CA GLU A 227 -16.28 -9.76 -7.55
C GLU A 227 -16.76 -8.34 -7.93
N VAL A 228 -16.18 -7.76 -8.97
CA VAL A 228 -16.60 -6.45 -9.49
C VAL A 228 -17.78 -6.66 -10.43
N PRO A 229 -18.96 -6.09 -10.15
CA PRO A 229 -20.14 -6.26 -11.00
C PRO A 229 -19.88 -5.91 -12.47
N GLY A 230 -20.46 -6.71 -13.36
CA GLY A 230 -20.30 -6.57 -14.81
C GLY A 230 -19.04 -7.23 -15.37
N ARG A 231 -18.24 -7.88 -14.56
CA ARG A 231 -17.05 -8.62 -15.00
C ARG A 231 -17.31 -10.12 -14.95
N ASP A 232 -17.49 -10.71 -16.11
CA ASP A 232 -17.70 -12.15 -16.34
C ASP A 232 -16.62 -12.72 -17.28
N GLU A 233 -16.69 -13.99 -17.60
CA GLU A 233 -15.76 -14.64 -18.51
C GLU A 233 -15.77 -14.03 -19.94
N LYS A 234 -16.89 -13.44 -20.37
CA LYS A 234 -16.97 -12.74 -21.66
C LYS A 234 -16.14 -11.46 -21.58
N TRP A 235 -16.35 -10.66 -20.53
CA TRP A 235 -15.56 -9.45 -20.26
C TRP A 235 -14.05 -9.77 -20.16
N LYS A 236 -13.68 -10.87 -19.51
CA LYS A 236 -12.28 -11.33 -19.42
C LYS A 236 -11.68 -11.57 -20.81
N LYS A 237 -12.39 -12.35 -21.66
CA LYS A 237 -11.93 -12.66 -23.01
C LYS A 237 -11.77 -11.40 -23.86
N GLU A 238 -12.74 -10.49 -23.81
CA GLU A 238 -12.69 -9.20 -24.51
C GLU A 238 -11.54 -8.32 -24.01
N THR A 239 -11.31 -8.27 -22.71
CA THR A 239 -10.20 -7.49 -22.11
C THR A 239 -8.84 -8.06 -22.55
N ILE A 240 -8.66 -9.37 -22.51
CA ILE A 240 -7.43 -10.02 -22.98
C ILE A 240 -7.20 -9.77 -24.47
N ALA A 241 -8.26 -9.86 -25.31
CA ALA A 241 -8.16 -9.62 -26.74
C ALA A 241 -7.76 -8.17 -27.07
N ASN A 242 -8.21 -7.20 -26.27
CA ASN A 242 -7.91 -5.76 -26.46
C ASN A 242 -6.59 -5.32 -25.80
N THR A 243 -5.98 -6.16 -24.96
CA THR A 243 -4.75 -5.85 -24.26
C THR A 243 -3.72 -6.97 -24.44
N SER A 244 -3.53 -7.79 -23.40
CA SER A 244 -2.77 -9.04 -23.44
C SER A 244 -3.10 -9.87 -22.19
N GLU A 245 -2.87 -11.19 -22.26
CA GLU A 245 -3.02 -12.07 -21.12
C GLU A 245 -2.12 -11.66 -19.95
N GLN A 246 -0.90 -11.23 -20.24
CA GLN A 246 0.04 -10.74 -19.23
C GLN A 246 -0.46 -9.47 -18.53
N GLN A 247 -1.02 -8.52 -19.28
CA GLN A 247 -1.60 -7.31 -18.70
C GLN A 247 -2.83 -7.66 -17.88
N PHE A 248 -3.67 -8.57 -18.34
CA PHE A 248 -4.82 -9.05 -17.58
C PHE A 248 -4.39 -9.68 -16.24
N ASN A 249 -3.40 -10.56 -16.29
CA ASN A 249 -2.88 -11.22 -15.08
C ASN A 249 -2.32 -10.21 -14.06
N THR A 250 -1.62 -9.18 -14.52
CA THR A 250 -1.09 -8.13 -13.61
C THR A 250 -2.18 -7.23 -13.06
N GLU A 251 -3.05 -6.69 -13.93
CA GLU A 251 -3.96 -5.61 -13.56
C GLU A 251 -5.29 -6.11 -12.98
N PHE A 252 -5.71 -7.33 -13.32
CA PHE A 252 -7.01 -7.87 -12.91
C PHE A 252 -6.91 -9.14 -12.07
N GLU A 253 -6.12 -10.14 -12.44
CA GLU A 253 -5.83 -11.30 -11.56
C GLU A 253 -4.92 -10.90 -10.39
N CYS A 254 -4.38 -9.69 -10.42
CA CYS A 254 -3.51 -9.17 -9.36
C CYS A 254 -2.29 -10.07 -9.11
N GLU A 255 -1.74 -10.64 -10.15
CA GLU A 255 -0.53 -11.42 -10.05
C GLU A 255 0.71 -10.53 -9.88
N PHE A 256 1.57 -10.88 -8.94
CA PHE A 256 2.90 -10.28 -8.86
C PHE A 256 3.79 -10.89 -9.95
N LEU A 257 3.65 -10.36 -11.15
CA LEU A 257 4.55 -10.71 -12.22
C LEU A 257 5.89 -9.99 -11.97
N GLY A 258 6.99 -10.73 -12.02
CA GLY A 258 8.32 -10.13 -12.14
C GLY A 258 8.39 -9.26 -13.40
N SER A 259 9.45 -8.47 -13.56
CA SER A 259 9.61 -7.67 -14.78
C SER A 259 9.48 -8.58 -16.02
N ILE A 260 8.94 -8.02 -17.10
CA ILE A 260 8.71 -8.71 -18.38
C ILE A 260 10.01 -9.36 -18.91
N ASP A 261 11.16 -8.79 -18.51
CA ASP A 261 12.50 -9.16 -18.95
C ASP A 261 13.27 -10.02 -17.92
N THR A 262 12.60 -10.75 -17.02
CA THR A 262 13.30 -11.65 -16.11
C THR A 262 13.64 -12.98 -16.82
N LEU A 263 14.88 -13.41 -16.67
CA LEU A 263 15.38 -14.71 -17.18
C LEU A 263 14.56 -15.90 -16.62
N ILE A 264 14.03 -15.76 -15.41
CA ILE A 264 13.24 -16.77 -14.72
C ILE A 264 11.80 -16.30 -14.61
N SER A 265 10.84 -17.14 -15.02
CA SER A 265 9.43 -16.78 -14.94
C SER A 265 8.98 -16.50 -13.49
N PRO A 266 8.07 -15.57 -13.26
CA PRO A 266 7.54 -15.26 -11.93
C PRO A 266 6.93 -16.49 -11.24
N SER A 267 6.28 -17.37 -12.00
CA SER A 267 5.73 -18.63 -11.48
C SER A 267 6.83 -19.57 -10.94
N THR A 268 7.98 -19.60 -11.58
CA THR A 268 9.14 -20.35 -11.10
C THR A 268 9.73 -19.69 -9.85
N LEU A 269 9.87 -18.33 -9.84
CA LEU A 269 10.37 -17.60 -8.67
C LEU A 269 9.50 -17.80 -7.43
N ARG A 270 8.17 -17.87 -7.57
CA ARG A 270 7.24 -18.16 -6.45
C ARG A 270 7.41 -19.56 -5.85
N ARG A 271 7.93 -20.52 -6.62
CA ARG A 271 8.17 -21.89 -6.17
C ARG A 271 9.50 -22.06 -5.44
N LEU A 272 10.37 -21.04 -5.49
CA LEU A 272 11.64 -21.07 -4.77
C LEU A 272 11.38 -20.96 -3.27
N THR A 273 11.92 -21.92 -2.53
CA THR A 273 11.82 -21.92 -1.07
C THR A 273 12.82 -20.92 -0.47
N TYR A 274 12.36 -20.18 0.55
CA TYR A 274 13.23 -19.30 1.33
C TYR A 274 14.08 -20.13 2.30
N ARG A 275 15.37 -19.78 2.37
CA ARG A 275 16.31 -20.39 3.34
C ARG A 275 16.82 -19.29 4.28
N THR A 276 16.69 -19.52 5.58
CA THR A 276 17.21 -18.58 6.59
C THR A 276 18.73 -18.67 6.68
N PRO A 277 19.48 -17.55 6.60
CA PRO A 277 20.91 -17.57 6.79
C PRO A 277 21.26 -17.93 8.24
N ILE A 278 22.38 -18.63 8.44
CA ILE A 278 22.93 -18.90 9.78
C ILE A 278 23.58 -17.67 10.39
N GLN A 279 23.99 -16.73 9.54
CA GLN A 279 24.56 -15.44 9.94
C GLN A 279 24.24 -14.38 8.89
N SER A 280 23.86 -13.16 9.33
CA SER A 280 23.61 -12.00 8.46
C SER A 280 24.28 -10.78 9.05
N ASN A 281 25.14 -10.11 8.25
CA ASN A 281 25.84 -8.89 8.67
C ASN A 281 26.20 -8.04 7.46
N ALA A 282 25.86 -6.73 7.52
CA ALA A 282 26.24 -5.72 6.52
C ALA A 282 26.07 -6.20 5.07
N GLY A 283 24.88 -6.69 4.72
CA GLY A 283 24.55 -7.14 3.37
C GLY A 283 25.08 -8.55 3.01
N LEU A 284 25.86 -9.20 3.89
CA LEU A 284 26.36 -10.56 3.71
C LEU A 284 25.52 -11.53 4.50
N ASP A 285 24.91 -12.48 3.80
CA ASP A 285 24.18 -13.61 4.36
C ASP A 285 24.96 -14.89 4.15
N ILE A 286 25.23 -15.64 5.23
CA ILE A 286 25.92 -16.93 5.21
C ILE A 286 24.90 -18.02 5.49
N TYR A 287 24.82 -19.01 4.63
CA TYR A 287 23.91 -20.16 4.73
C TYR A 287 24.61 -21.43 5.19
N GLU A 288 25.88 -21.58 4.81
CA GLU A 288 26.73 -22.73 5.20
C GLU A 288 28.13 -22.24 5.52
N ARG A 289 28.76 -22.83 6.54
CA ARG A 289 30.16 -22.56 6.85
C ARG A 289 31.06 -23.22 5.82
N PRO A 290 32.24 -22.64 5.52
CA PRO A 290 33.21 -23.28 4.63
C PRO A 290 33.68 -24.62 5.16
N VAL A 291 33.95 -25.52 4.23
CA VAL A 291 34.54 -26.84 4.47
C VAL A 291 35.84 -26.88 3.66
N GLU A 292 36.96 -27.17 4.30
CA GLU A 292 38.30 -27.06 3.72
C GLU A 292 38.51 -27.98 2.47
N SER A 293 37.79 -29.09 2.41
CA SER A 293 37.85 -30.00 1.24
C SER A 293 37.00 -29.60 0.05
N ASN A 294 36.21 -28.56 0.18
CA ASN A 294 35.22 -28.17 -0.85
C ASN A 294 35.78 -27.12 -1.82
N THR A 295 35.25 -27.16 -3.04
CA THR A 295 35.55 -26.17 -4.06
C THR A 295 34.43 -25.14 -4.15
N TYR A 296 34.83 -23.85 -4.12
CA TYR A 296 33.88 -22.74 -4.16
C TYR A 296 34.03 -21.87 -5.40
N LEU A 297 32.94 -21.37 -5.91
CA LEU A 297 32.89 -20.43 -7.04
C LEU A 297 32.16 -19.15 -6.57
N ILE A 298 32.73 -17.99 -6.88
CA ILE A 298 32.07 -16.70 -6.64
C ILE A 298 31.69 -16.08 -7.98
N THR A 299 30.42 -15.72 -8.11
CA THR A 299 29.89 -14.90 -9.21
C THR A 299 29.54 -13.53 -8.68
N ALA A 300 29.91 -12.47 -9.40
CA ALA A 300 29.70 -11.09 -8.93
C ALA A 300 29.16 -10.21 -10.05
N ASP A 301 28.29 -9.29 -9.66
CA ASP A 301 27.76 -8.21 -10.48
C ASP A 301 27.94 -6.88 -9.73
N VAL A 302 28.42 -5.83 -10.44
CA VAL A 302 28.79 -4.56 -9.83
C VAL A 302 27.88 -3.43 -10.28
N SER A 303 27.35 -2.66 -9.34
CA SER A 303 26.61 -1.42 -9.58
C SER A 303 27.42 -0.17 -9.25
N ARG A 304 26.86 1.00 -9.55
CA ARG A 304 27.51 2.31 -9.28
C ARG A 304 27.48 2.73 -7.81
N GLY A 305 26.76 2.04 -6.93
CA GLY A 305 26.61 2.40 -5.51
C GLY A 305 25.89 3.74 -5.31
N THR A 306 24.85 3.98 -6.10
CA THR A 306 24.03 5.21 -6.09
C THR A 306 22.62 4.99 -5.54
N LYS A 307 22.39 3.90 -4.82
CA LYS A 307 21.10 3.47 -4.22
C LYS A 307 20.04 3.01 -5.23
N ASN A 308 20.32 3.03 -6.53
CA ASN A 308 19.35 2.62 -7.56
C ASN A 308 19.45 1.14 -7.89
N ASP A 309 20.69 0.62 -7.90
CA ASP A 309 20.97 -0.77 -8.27
C ASP A 309 21.98 -1.37 -7.28
N TYR A 310 22.04 -2.68 -7.19
CA TYR A 310 22.86 -3.38 -6.19
C TYR A 310 24.12 -3.96 -6.78
N SER A 311 25.26 -3.76 -6.08
CA SER A 311 26.39 -4.66 -6.23
C SER A 311 26.08 -5.95 -5.46
N ALA A 312 26.25 -7.10 -6.11
CA ALA A 312 25.94 -8.38 -5.51
C ALA A 312 26.98 -9.44 -5.90
N PHE A 313 27.22 -10.41 -5.01
CA PHE A 313 27.90 -11.65 -5.34
C PHE A 313 27.28 -12.83 -4.63
N ILE A 314 27.46 -14.00 -5.23
CA ILE A 314 27.00 -15.28 -4.67
C ILE A 314 28.18 -16.23 -4.61
N VAL A 315 28.33 -16.95 -3.49
CA VAL A 315 29.28 -18.03 -3.31
C VAL A 315 28.55 -19.35 -3.45
N PHE A 316 29.01 -20.17 -4.38
CA PHE A 316 28.52 -21.52 -4.63
C PHE A 316 29.53 -22.55 -4.12
N ASP A 317 29.04 -23.56 -3.44
CA ASP A 317 29.76 -24.82 -3.30
C ASP A 317 29.51 -25.64 -4.58
N VAL A 318 30.57 -25.87 -5.34
CA VAL A 318 30.56 -26.59 -6.61
C VAL A 318 31.20 -27.97 -6.53
N THR A 319 31.45 -28.47 -5.33
CA THR A 319 32.08 -29.76 -5.08
C THR A 319 31.25 -30.90 -5.63
N SER A 320 29.91 -30.79 -5.60
CA SER A 320 29.00 -31.83 -6.09
C SER A 320 27.75 -31.19 -6.72
N VAL A 321 27.10 -31.92 -7.62
CA VAL A 321 25.82 -31.53 -8.24
C VAL A 321 24.67 -32.08 -7.40
N PRO A 322 23.63 -31.29 -7.10
CA PRO A 322 23.42 -29.86 -7.49
C PRO A 322 24.30 -28.91 -6.70
N TYR A 323 24.77 -27.84 -7.35
CA TYR A 323 25.51 -26.75 -6.69
C TYR A 323 24.66 -26.08 -5.63
N ARG A 324 25.28 -25.65 -4.54
CA ARG A 324 24.57 -25.04 -3.41
C ARG A 324 25.04 -23.61 -3.19
N VAL A 325 24.11 -22.69 -2.96
CA VAL A 325 24.42 -21.33 -2.51
C VAL A 325 24.78 -21.39 -1.04
N VAL A 326 26.03 -21.03 -0.69
CA VAL A 326 26.55 -21.06 0.68
C VAL A 326 26.67 -19.68 1.29
N ALA A 327 26.83 -18.63 0.48
CA ALA A 327 26.75 -17.24 0.91
C ALA A 327 26.28 -16.33 -0.22
N LYS A 328 25.69 -15.18 0.14
CA LYS A 328 25.40 -14.10 -0.79
C LYS A 328 25.70 -12.76 -0.14
N PHE A 329 26.06 -11.79 -0.96
CA PHE A 329 26.22 -10.39 -0.57
C PHE A 329 25.37 -9.51 -1.47
N ARG A 330 24.79 -8.44 -0.90
CA ARG A 330 24.00 -7.46 -1.64
C ARG A 330 24.08 -6.10 -0.94
N ASP A 331 24.49 -5.06 -1.69
CA ASP A 331 24.60 -3.69 -1.18
C ASP A 331 24.43 -2.71 -2.35
N ASN A 332 23.59 -1.67 -2.19
CA ASN A 332 23.34 -0.66 -3.22
C ASN A 332 24.07 0.67 -2.97
N GLU A 333 24.83 0.75 -1.89
CA GLU A 333 25.64 1.94 -1.52
C GLU A 333 27.14 1.71 -1.68
N ILE A 334 27.59 0.46 -1.71
CA ILE A 334 29.00 0.13 -1.85
C ILE A 334 29.58 0.70 -3.15
N LYS A 335 30.67 1.47 -3.04
CA LYS A 335 31.32 2.04 -4.22
C LYS A 335 32.07 0.95 -5.01
N PRO A 336 32.10 1.04 -6.37
CA PRO A 336 32.79 0.05 -7.22
C PRO A 336 34.21 -0.25 -6.81
N LEU A 337 34.96 0.75 -6.33
CA LEU A 337 36.34 0.58 -5.88
C LEU A 337 36.47 -0.24 -4.58
N LEU A 338 35.45 -0.27 -3.75
CA LEU A 338 35.43 -1.02 -2.47
C LEU A 338 34.87 -2.45 -2.63
N PHE A 339 34.07 -2.68 -3.68
CA PHE A 339 33.43 -3.94 -3.92
C PHE A 339 34.41 -5.13 -4.09
N PRO A 340 35.52 -5.02 -4.85
CA PRO A 340 36.51 -6.10 -4.95
C PRO A 340 37.14 -6.48 -3.60
N GLN A 341 37.33 -5.51 -2.71
CA GLN A 341 37.85 -5.78 -1.37
C GLN A 341 36.85 -6.62 -0.55
N ARG A 342 35.56 -6.34 -0.69
CA ARG A 342 34.51 -7.12 -0.04
C ARG A 342 34.45 -8.56 -0.56
N ILE A 343 34.57 -8.75 -1.87
CA ILE A 343 34.69 -10.09 -2.49
C ILE A 343 35.90 -10.82 -1.93
N HIS A 344 37.06 -10.17 -1.90
CA HIS A 344 38.30 -10.78 -1.42
C HIS A 344 38.23 -11.21 0.05
N GLN A 345 37.60 -10.40 0.92
CA GLN A 345 37.39 -10.75 2.32
C GLN A 345 36.58 -12.05 2.46
N VAL A 346 35.52 -12.21 1.65
CA VAL A 346 34.68 -13.40 1.71
C VAL A 346 35.38 -14.58 1.02
N ALA A 347 36.07 -14.38 -0.10
CA ALA A 347 36.85 -15.40 -0.78
C ALA A 347 37.86 -16.07 0.17
N LYS A 348 38.58 -15.29 0.97
CA LYS A 348 39.53 -15.81 1.98
C LYS A 348 38.90 -16.74 3.03
N VAL A 349 37.60 -16.63 3.25
CA VAL A 349 36.88 -17.49 4.20
C VAL A 349 36.50 -18.83 3.57
N TYR A 350 36.34 -18.83 2.24
CA TYR A 350 35.91 -19.98 1.45
C TYR A 350 37.04 -20.62 0.61
N THR A 351 38.32 -20.34 0.95
CA THR A 351 39.50 -20.97 0.32
C THR A 351 40.13 -22.03 1.19
#